data_7bf0174a5fd35d68da2f329701c93817
#
_entry.id   7bf0174a5fd35d68da2f329701c93817
#
_cell.length_a   1.000
_cell.length_b   1.000
_cell.length_c   1.000
_cell.angle_alpha   90.00
_cell.angle_beta   90.00
_cell.angle_gamma   90.00
#
_symmetry.space_group_name_H-M   'P 1'
#
loop_
_entity.id
_entity.type
_entity.pdbx_description
1 polymer ?
#
loop_
_entity_poly.entity_id
_entity_poly.type
_entity_poly.pdbx_seq_one_letter_code
_entity_poly.pdbx_strand_id
1 'polypeptide(L)'
;KELSITIPESLDYTEVFDDIFKEYTTHAELTEVKTASLGSLYKLHYRVHLADDRNEKEFLDALRCRNGNLEVRCGQPHTPVEQL
;
A
#
# COMPACT_ATOMS: atom_id res chain seq x y z
N LYS A 1 7.11 6.04 -5.01
CA LYS A 1 7.38 4.73 -4.41
C LYS A 1 6.27 3.74 -4.71
N GLU A 2 6.60 2.48 -4.66
CA GLU A 2 5.63 1.41 -4.82
C GLU A 2 5.21 0.88 -3.48
N LEU A 3 3.90 0.83 -3.25
CA LEU A 3 3.31 0.41 -1.99
C LEU A 3 2.47 -0.83 -2.23
N SER A 4 2.62 -1.82 -1.36
CA SER A 4 1.79 -3.03 -1.41
C SER A 4 1.15 -3.22 -0.05
N ILE A 5 -0.18 -3.35 -0.03
CA ILE A 5 -0.94 -3.53 1.21
C ILE A 5 -1.72 -4.83 1.10
N THR A 6 -1.52 -5.72 2.07
CA THR A 6 -2.30 -6.96 2.17
C THR A 6 -3.50 -6.72 3.07
N ILE A 7 -4.69 -7.11 2.61
CA ILE A 7 -5.92 -6.97 3.39
C ILE A 7 -6.70 -8.27 3.38
N PRO A 8 -7.56 -8.51 4.41
CA PRO A 8 -8.48 -9.63 4.33
C PRO A 8 -9.55 -9.37 3.28
N GLU A 9 -10.08 -10.44 2.68
CA GLU A 9 -11.08 -10.28 1.62
C GLU A 9 -12.35 -9.59 2.10
N SER A 10 -12.63 -9.65 3.39
CA SER A 10 -13.84 -9.05 3.96
C SER A 10 -13.74 -7.54 4.11
N LEU A 11 -12.55 -6.96 3.93
CA LEU A 11 -12.36 -5.52 4.08
C LEU A 11 -12.63 -4.82 2.76
N ASP A 12 -13.54 -3.83 2.79
CA ASP A 12 -13.79 -3.00 1.61
C ASP A 12 -12.68 -1.96 1.50
N TYR A 13 -11.85 -2.06 0.47
CA TYR A 13 -10.67 -1.22 0.34
C TYR A 13 -10.93 0.10 -0.38
N THR A 14 -12.15 0.35 -0.86
CA THR A 14 -12.40 1.51 -1.71
C THR A 14 -12.16 2.85 -1.01
N GLU A 15 -12.44 2.91 0.30
CA GLU A 15 -12.26 4.16 1.03
C GLU A 15 -11.47 4.02 2.32
N VAL A 16 -11.08 2.80 2.68
CA VAL A 16 -10.55 2.53 4.01
C VAL A 16 -9.25 3.26 4.30
N PHE A 17 -8.47 3.59 3.26
CA PHE A 17 -7.17 4.25 3.43
C PHE A 17 -7.17 5.69 2.95
N ASP A 18 -8.30 6.23 2.50
CA ASP A 18 -8.33 7.56 1.87
C ASP A 18 -7.77 8.67 2.74
N ASP A 19 -8.16 8.71 4.01
CA ASP A 19 -7.68 9.77 4.90
C ASP A 19 -6.19 9.63 5.20
N ILE A 20 -5.67 8.40 5.24
CA ILE A 20 -4.25 8.18 5.44
C ILE A 20 -3.48 8.66 4.23
N PHE A 21 -3.95 8.37 3.02
CA PHE A 21 -3.30 8.85 1.81
C PHE A 21 -3.32 10.38 1.74
N LYS A 22 -4.43 11.00 2.13
CA LYS A 22 -4.50 12.46 2.14
C LYS A 22 -3.50 13.09 3.10
N GLU A 23 -3.28 12.45 4.24
CA GLU A 23 -2.39 13.00 5.25
C GLU A 23 -0.92 12.84 4.88
N TYR A 24 -0.54 11.70 4.32
CA TYR A 24 0.87 11.34 4.17
C TYR A 24 1.39 11.41 2.74
N THR A 25 0.51 11.50 1.74
CA THR A 25 0.96 11.49 0.34
C THR A 25 0.43 12.69 -0.41
N THR A 26 1.19 13.07 -1.47
CA THR A 26 0.73 14.08 -2.41
C THR A 26 0.01 13.42 -3.59
N HIS A 27 0.24 12.13 -3.80
CA HIS A 27 -0.38 11.37 -4.88
C HIS A 27 -0.42 9.90 -4.48
N ALA A 28 -1.54 9.24 -4.73
CA ALA A 28 -1.68 7.81 -4.51
C ALA A 28 -2.60 7.24 -5.58
N GLU A 29 -2.14 6.20 -6.25
CA GLU A 29 -2.86 5.59 -7.36
C GLU A 29 -2.86 4.08 -7.19
N LEU A 30 -4.04 3.46 -7.23
CA LEU A 30 -4.16 2.00 -7.19
C LEU A 30 -3.83 1.46 -8.56
N THR A 31 -2.77 0.66 -8.67
CA THR A 31 -2.30 0.16 -9.95
C THR A 31 -2.70 -1.29 -10.21
N GLU A 32 -2.88 -2.08 -9.15
CA GLU A 32 -3.19 -3.50 -9.33
C GLU A 32 -3.84 -4.05 -8.06
N VAL A 33 -4.76 -5.01 -8.25
CA VAL A 33 -5.36 -5.77 -7.15
C VAL A 33 -5.17 -7.25 -7.48
N LYS A 34 -4.60 -8.00 -6.54
CA LYS A 34 -4.40 -9.44 -6.68
C LYS A 34 -5.03 -10.18 -5.52
N THR A 35 -5.53 -11.38 -5.79
CA THR A 35 -5.95 -12.27 -4.69
C THR A 35 -4.75 -13.12 -4.26
N ALA A 36 -4.75 -13.54 -3.01
CA ALA A 36 -3.70 -14.37 -2.45
C ALA A 36 -4.32 -15.35 -1.47
N SER A 37 -3.56 -16.39 -1.10
CA SER A 37 -4.00 -17.40 -0.13
C SER A 37 -5.36 -17.99 -0.50
N LEU A 38 -5.48 -18.42 -1.75
CA LEU A 38 -6.70 -19.04 -2.29
C LEU A 38 -7.91 -18.10 -2.18
N GLY A 39 -7.67 -16.79 -2.30
CA GLY A 39 -8.74 -15.81 -2.30
C GLY A 39 -9.11 -15.25 -0.94
N SER A 40 -8.46 -15.70 0.14
CA SER A 40 -8.77 -15.20 1.47
C SER A 40 -8.14 -13.84 1.76
N LEU A 41 -7.15 -13.45 0.96
CA LEU A 41 -6.46 -12.17 1.10
C LEU A 41 -6.43 -11.46 -0.25
N TYR A 42 -6.39 -10.14 -0.19
CA TYR A 42 -6.14 -9.31 -1.38
C TYR A 42 -4.83 -8.57 -1.18
N LYS A 43 -4.08 -8.38 -2.25
CA LYS A 43 -2.90 -7.52 -2.26
C LYS A 43 -3.19 -6.34 -3.15
N LEU A 44 -3.10 -5.15 -2.58
CA LEU A 44 -3.34 -3.90 -3.28
C LEU A 44 -2.00 -3.26 -3.59
N HIS A 45 -1.78 -2.92 -4.84
CA HIS A 45 -0.55 -2.26 -5.27
C HIS A 45 -0.85 -0.82 -5.64
N TYR A 46 -0.14 0.10 -5.03
CA TYR A 46 -0.29 1.53 -5.25
C TYR A 46 1.03 2.13 -5.70
N ARG A 47 0.92 3.19 -6.48
CA ARG A 47 2.06 4.07 -6.72
C ARG A 47 1.79 5.34 -5.93
N VAL A 48 2.71 5.69 -5.04
CA VAL A 48 2.51 6.83 -4.14
C VAL A 48 3.70 7.78 -4.17
N HIS A 49 3.42 9.05 -3.90
CA HIS A 49 4.43 10.06 -3.66
C HIS A 49 4.23 10.56 -2.24
N LEU A 50 5.20 10.31 -1.36
CA LEU A 50 5.10 10.75 0.02
C LEU A 50 5.28 12.26 0.09
N ALA A 51 4.47 12.91 0.91
CA ALA A 51 4.61 14.34 1.15
C ALA A 51 5.92 14.65 1.87
N ASP A 52 6.34 13.75 2.75
CA ASP A 52 7.60 13.90 3.49
C ASP A 52 8.14 12.49 3.77
N ASP A 53 9.29 12.19 3.18
CA ASP A 53 9.91 10.87 3.35
C ASP A 53 10.24 10.55 4.80
N ARG A 54 10.40 11.55 5.65
CA ARG A 54 10.70 11.32 7.06
C ARG A 54 9.53 10.70 7.81
N ASN A 55 8.32 10.78 7.25
CA ASN A 55 7.13 10.23 7.88
C ASN A 55 6.74 8.87 7.34
N GLU A 56 7.65 8.22 6.60
CA GLU A 56 7.33 6.93 6.00
C GLU A 56 6.92 5.89 7.04
N LYS A 57 7.64 5.83 8.16
CA LYS A 57 7.30 4.84 9.20
C LYS A 57 5.91 5.09 9.78
N GLU A 58 5.57 6.34 10.06
CA GLU A 58 4.24 6.67 10.56
C GLU A 58 3.17 6.29 9.55
N PHE A 59 3.43 6.53 8.27
CA PHE A 59 2.52 6.19 7.20
C PHE A 59 2.26 4.69 7.18
N LEU A 60 3.32 3.88 7.22
CA LEU A 60 3.17 2.43 7.21
C LEU A 60 2.46 1.93 8.45
N ASP A 61 2.76 2.50 9.61
CA ASP A 61 2.09 2.12 10.86
C ASP A 61 0.59 2.44 10.80
N ALA A 62 0.23 3.58 10.24
CA ALA A 62 -1.18 3.95 10.09
C ALA A 62 -1.92 2.97 9.19
N LEU A 63 -1.29 2.54 8.11
CA LEU A 63 -1.89 1.55 7.21
C LEU A 63 -2.09 0.22 7.92
N ARG A 64 -1.11 -0.20 8.72
CA ARG A 64 -1.21 -1.47 9.44
C ARG A 64 -2.29 -1.47 10.51
N CYS A 65 -2.63 -0.30 11.03
CA CYS A 65 -3.74 -0.19 11.99
C CYS A 65 -5.07 -0.49 11.32
N ARG A 66 -5.15 -0.36 10.01
CA ARG A 66 -6.40 -0.53 9.28
C ARG A 66 -6.50 -1.84 8.51
N ASN A 67 -5.37 -2.47 8.22
CA ASN A 67 -5.39 -3.70 7.43
C ASN A 67 -5.36 -4.98 8.27
N GLY A 68 -5.62 -4.89 9.57
CA GLY A 68 -5.58 -6.04 10.43
C GLY A 68 -4.17 -6.47 10.78
N ASN A 69 -3.23 -5.55 10.68
CA ASN A 69 -1.82 -5.78 11.01
C ASN A 69 -1.16 -6.79 10.07
N LEU A 70 -1.68 -6.91 8.86
CA LEU A 70 -1.09 -7.75 7.83
C LEU A 70 0.06 -7.02 7.14
N GLU A 71 0.69 -7.67 6.18
CA GLU A 71 1.88 -7.13 5.53
C GLU A 71 1.62 -5.81 4.80
N VAL A 72 2.52 -4.85 4.97
CA VAL A 72 2.58 -3.63 4.18
C VAL A 72 4.02 -3.47 3.72
N ARG A 73 4.23 -3.26 2.42
CA ARG A 73 5.55 -3.08 1.84
C ARG A 73 5.60 -1.76 1.09
N CYS A 74 6.69 -1.04 1.25
CA CYS A 74 6.91 0.22 0.56
C CYS A 74 8.35 0.26 0.08
N GLY A 75 8.55 0.49 -1.21
CA GLY A 75 9.89 0.49 -1.76
C GLY A 75 10.00 1.34 -3.00
N GLN A 76 11.18 1.37 -3.59
CA GLN A 76 11.43 2.10 -4.82
C GLN A 76 10.79 1.36 -5.99
N PRO A 77 10.39 2.09 -7.05
CA PRO A 77 9.85 1.44 -8.24
C PRO A 77 10.86 0.47 -8.82
N HIS A 78 10.38 -0.70 -9.22
CA HIS A 78 11.22 -1.71 -9.82
C HIS A 78 11.53 -1.36 -11.28
N THR A 79 12.80 -1.44 -11.66
CA THR A 79 13.24 -1.13 -13.00
C THR A 79 13.76 -2.39 -13.69
N PRO A 80 13.12 -2.85 -14.79
CA PRO A 80 13.51 -4.12 -15.40
C PRO A 80 14.96 -4.20 -15.85
N VAL A 81 15.56 -3.08 -16.24
CA VAL A 81 16.95 -3.09 -16.70
C VAL A 81 17.92 -3.50 -15.62
N GLU A 82 17.52 -3.51 -14.39
CA GLU A 82 18.38 -3.88 -13.29
C GLU A 82 18.64 -5.36 -13.21
N GLN A 83 17.97 -6.14 -14.00
CA GLN A 83 18.17 -7.58 -14.00
C GLN A 83 19.48 -8.02 -14.61
N LEU A 84 20.18 -7.16 -15.20
CA LEU A 84 21.46 -7.50 -15.80
C LEU A 84 22.54 -7.89 -14.78
#